data_50c48a8791c32382f8db99855b627722
#
_entry.id   50c48a8791c32382f8db99855b627722
#
_cell.length_a   1.000
_cell.length_b   1.000
_cell.length_c   1.000
_cell.angle_alpha   90.00
_cell.angle_beta   90.00
_cell.angle_gamma   90.00
#
_symmetry.space_group_name_H-M   'P 1'
#
loop_
_entity.id
_entity.type
_entity.pdbx_description
1 polymer ?
#
loop_
_entity_poly.entity_id
_entity_poly.type
_entity_poly.pdbx_seq_one_letter_code
_entity_poly.pdbx_strand_id
1 'polypeptide(L)'
;MPEPETGQSFQVILETPEGTRRLACGRDEYLWDAAARQGVLLPSICHQGRCLSCAGKLLEGEVDQSAADSIFIEDEAAGFVLLCRARLRSNVHIRTHQSGEMRAHRLAHGLPAPYA
;
A
#
# COMPACT_ATOMS: atom_id res chain seq x y z
N MET A 1 22.30 -3.42 -12.27
CA MET A 1 21.30 -4.02 -13.15
C MET A 1 20.54 -2.93 -13.87
N PRO A 2 20.42 -3.01 -15.17
CA PRO A 2 19.73 -1.95 -15.90
C PRO A 2 18.25 -1.91 -15.59
N GLU A 3 17.71 -0.73 -15.56
CA GLU A 3 16.29 -0.54 -15.41
C GLU A 3 15.56 -0.92 -16.68
N PRO A 4 14.31 -1.36 -16.58
CA PRO A 4 13.49 -1.54 -17.76
C PRO A 4 13.37 -0.19 -18.48
N GLU A 5 13.56 -0.21 -19.78
CA GLU A 5 13.55 1.03 -20.54
C GLU A 5 12.18 1.68 -20.55
N THR A 6 11.15 0.88 -20.52
CA THR A 6 9.79 1.39 -20.60
C THR A 6 9.18 1.61 -19.24
N GLY A 7 9.76 1.02 -18.21
CA GLY A 7 9.21 1.11 -16.87
C GLY A 7 9.95 2.14 -16.06
N GLN A 8 9.22 2.93 -15.33
CA GLN A 8 9.81 3.73 -14.28
C GLN A 8 9.88 2.92 -13.01
N SER A 9 10.91 3.16 -12.24
CA SER A 9 11.10 2.51 -10.97
C SER A 9 11.16 3.59 -9.90
N PHE A 10 10.43 3.38 -8.82
CA PHE A 10 10.37 4.34 -7.73
C PHE A 10 11.01 3.76 -6.48
N GLN A 11 11.55 4.64 -5.66
CA GLN A 11 12.11 4.27 -4.37
C GLN A 11 11.00 4.19 -3.33
N VAL A 12 11.02 3.15 -2.54
CA VAL A 12 10.03 2.92 -1.50
C VAL A 12 10.71 2.81 -0.17
N ILE A 13 10.23 3.57 0.81
CA ILE A 13 10.66 3.44 2.19
C ILE A 13 9.45 2.92 2.97
N LEU A 14 9.61 1.76 3.60
CA LEU A 14 8.56 1.16 4.42
C LEU A 14 8.97 1.18 5.87
N GLU A 15 8.13 1.77 6.71
CA GLU A 15 8.28 1.65 8.16
C GLU A 15 7.46 0.45 8.60
N THR A 16 8.14 -0.60 9.03
CA THR A 16 7.50 -1.83 9.46
C THR A 16 7.75 -2.04 10.95
N PRO A 17 7.00 -2.96 11.58
CA PRO A 17 7.26 -3.26 12.99
C PRO A 17 8.68 -3.76 13.27
N GLU A 18 9.36 -4.31 12.25
CA GLU A 18 10.73 -4.77 12.42
C GLU A 18 11.77 -3.72 12.03
N GLY A 19 11.35 -2.54 11.62
CA GLY A 19 12.26 -1.47 11.24
C GLY A 19 12.00 -0.94 9.85
N THR A 20 12.86 -0.03 9.41
CA THR A 20 12.73 0.60 8.10
C THR A 20 13.30 -0.30 7.03
N ARG A 21 12.55 -0.49 5.96
CA ARG A 21 12.98 -1.27 4.80
C ARG A 21 12.94 -0.38 3.56
N ARG A 22 13.91 -0.58 2.68
CA ARG A 22 13.98 0.18 1.43
C ARG A 22 13.91 -0.80 0.27
N LEU A 23 13.14 -0.44 -0.75
CA LEU A 23 13.01 -1.28 -1.92
C LEU A 23 12.65 -0.44 -3.13
N ALA A 24 12.64 -1.09 -4.30
CA ALA A 24 12.26 -0.44 -5.56
C ALA A 24 10.99 -1.08 -6.06
N CYS A 25 10.12 -0.27 -6.66
CA CYS A 25 8.85 -0.75 -7.19
C CYS A 25 8.64 -0.16 -8.58
N GLY A 26 8.36 -1.01 -9.55
CA GLY A 26 8.06 -0.56 -10.89
C GLY A 26 6.73 0.18 -10.95
N ARG A 27 6.59 1.06 -11.92
CA ARG A 27 5.39 1.88 -12.04
C ARG A 27 4.12 1.04 -12.22
N ASP A 28 4.22 -0.08 -12.95
CA ASP A 28 3.06 -0.92 -13.23
C ASP A 28 2.94 -2.11 -12.27
N GLU A 29 3.78 -2.14 -11.27
CA GLU A 29 3.83 -3.23 -10.30
C GLU A 29 3.04 -2.82 -9.05
N TYR A 30 2.29 -3.79 -8.48
CA TYR A 30 1.66 -3.53 -7.20
C TYR A 30 2.71 -3.51 -6.10
N LEU A 31 2.56 -2.59 -5.17
CA LEU A 31 3.56 -2.39 -4.13
C LEU A 31 3.76 -3.64 -3.27
N TRP A 32 2.67 -4.34 -2.93
CA TRP A 32 2.77 -5.56 -2.14
C TRP A 32 3.63 -6.61 -2.86
N ASP A 33 3.43 -6.75 -4.17
CA ASP A 33 4.18 -7.73 -4.97
C ASP A 33 5.65 -7.34 -5.05
N ALA A 34 5.95 -6.07 -5.21
CA ALA A 34 7.34 -5.59 -5.25
C ALA A 34 8.04 -5.86 -3.93
N ALA A 35 7.34 -5.65 -2.82
CA ALA A 35 7.90 -5.92 -1.50
C ALA A 35 8.19 -7.41 -1.32
N ALA A 36 7.23 -8.25 -1.69
CA ALA A 36 7.39 -9.70 -1.57
C ALA A 36 8.56 -10.21 -2.40
N ARG A 37 8.69 -9.71 -3.62
CA ARG A 37 9.77 -10.07 -4.53
C ARG A 37 11.13 -9.73 -3.92
N GLN A 38 11.19 -8.74 -3.07
CA GLN A 38 12.44 -8.28 -2.46
C GLN A 38 12.58 -8.72 -1.01
N GLY A 39 11.78 -9.70 -0.60
CA GLY A 39 11.94 -10.33 0.70
C GLY A 39 11.18 -9.68 1.84
N VAL A 40 10.29 -8.74 1.54
CA VAL A 40 9.48 -8.08 2.58
C VAL A 40 8.05 -8.59 2.47
N LEU A 41 7.66 -9.45 3.39
CA LEU A 41 6.31 -10.01 3.40
C LEU A 41 5.40 -9.12 4.23
N LEU A 42 4.38 -8.59 3.58
CA LEU A 42 3.39 -7.73 4.21
C LEU A 42 2.08 -8.50 4.37
N PRO A 43 1.26 -8.13 5.37
CA PRO A 43 -0.02 -8.83 5.53
C PRO A 43 -0.89 -8.63 4.29
N SER A 44 -1.57 -9.69 3.88
CA SER A 44 -2.61 -9.61 2.86
C SER A 44 -3.39 -10.89 2.85
N ILE A 45 -4.71 -10.79 2.72
CA ILE A 45 -5.59 -11.94 2.67
C ILE A 45 -6.29 -12.02 1.33
N CYS A 46 -6.98 -10.97 0.89
CA CYS A 46 -7.77 -11.03 -0.33
C CYS A 46 -6.96 -10.72 -1.59
N HIS A 47 -5.91 -9.92 -1.51
CA HIS A 47 -5.09 -9.45 -2.63
C HIS A 47 -5.89 -8.71 -3.70
N GLN A 48 -7.07 -8.18 -3.34
CA GLN A 48 -7.95 -7.50 -4.30
C GLN A 48 -8.35 -6.09 -3.84
N GLY A 49 -7.79 -5.64 -2.71
CA GLY A 49 -8.12 -4.31 -2.21
C GLY A 49 -9.49 -4.22 -1.58
N ARG A 50 -9.99 -5.32 -1.03
CA ARG A 50 -11.28 -5.34 -0.33
C ARG A 50 -11.14 -5.44 1.17
N CYS A 51 -10.16 -6.21 1.64
CA CYS A 51 -9.95 -6.32 3.08
C CYS A 51 -8.94 -5.26 3.53
N LEU A 52 -8.77 -5.11 4.83
CA LEU A 52 -7.87 -4.11 5.38
C LEU A 52 -6.53 -4.68 5.84
N SER A 53 -6.30 -5.98 5.63
CA SER A 53 -5.10 -6.63 6.16
C SER A 53 -3.81 -6.05 5.58
N CYS A 54 -3.84 -5.55 4.35
CA CYS A 54 -2.65 -4.98 3.70
C CYS A 54 -2.56 -3.46 3.87
N ALA A 55 -3.33 -2.87 4.77
CA ALA A 55 -3.39 -1.42 4.90
C ALA A 55 -2.07 -0.80 5.33
N GLY A 56 -1.73 0.32 4.71
CA GLY A 56 -0.61 1.15 5.09
C GLY A 56 -1.05 2.60 5.16
N LYS A 57 -0.17 3.44 5.67
CA LYS A 57 -0.39 4.87 5.73
C LYS A 57 0.65 5.56 4.88
N LEU A 58 0.19 6.34 3.92
CA LEU A 58 1.09 7.10 3.05
C LEU A 58 1.58 8.33 3.80
N LEU A 59 2.89 8.39 4.02
CA LEU A 59 3.50 9.51 4.72
C LEU A 59 4.03 10.54 3.72
N GLU A 60 4.52 10.08 2.57
CA GLU A 60 4.99 10.95 1.50
C GLU A 60 4.77 10.27 0.16
N GLY A 61 4.51 11.07 -0.88
CA GLY A 61 4.41 10.57 -2.24
C GLY A 61 2.98 10.41 -2.70
N GLU A 62 2.84 9.75 -3.85
CA GLU A 62 1.53 9.54 -4.49
C GLU A 62 1.39 8.12 -4.97
N VAL A 63 0.19 7.57 -4.84
CA VAL A 63 -0.15 6.23 -5.30
C VAL A 63 -1.43 6.25 -6.10
N ASP A 64 -1.61 5.21 -6.92
CA ASP A 64 -2.83 4.97 -7.69
C ASP A 64 -3.47 3.70 -7.13
N GLN A 65 -4.67 3.83 -6.57
CA GLN A 65 -5.41 2.72 -6.00
C GLN A 65 -6.65 2.36 -6.83
N SER A 66 -6.66 2.74 -8.10
CA SER A 66 -7.82 2.49 -8.95
C SER A 66 -8.10 1.00 -9.14
N ALA A 67 -7.11 0.14 -8.92
CA ALA A 67 -7.28 -1.31 -9.02
C ALA A 67 -7.83 -1.94 -7.74
N ALA A 68 -7.94 -1.20 -6.64
CA ALA A 68 -8.50 -1.74 -5.41
C ALA A 68 -10.02 -1.81 -5.51
N ASP A 69 -10.59 -2.94 -5.09
CA ASP A 69 -12.03 -3.15 -5.21
C ASP A 69 -12.84 -2.24 -4.28
N SER A 70 -12.30 -1.91 -3.12
CA SER A 70 -13.06 -1.20 -2.09
C SER A 70 -12.19 -0.18 -1.35
N ILE A 71 -11.73 0.83 -2.08
CA ILE A 71 -11.10 1.99 -1.45
C ILE A 71 -12.05 3.17 -1.58
N PHE A 72 -12.19 3.95 -0.51
CA PHE A 72 -13.10 5.08 -0.51
C PHE A 72 -12.32 6.38 -0.53
N ILE A 73 -12.97 7.44 -0.98
CA ILE A 73 -12.36 8.77 -1.03
C ILE A 73 -11.88 9.19 0.37
N GLU A 74 -12.68 8.87 1.39
CA GLU A 74 -12.33 9.20 2.77
C GLU A 74 -11.05 8.49 3.21
N ASP A 75 -10.86 7.25 2.76
CA ASP A 75 -9.65 6.50 3.07
C ASP A 75 -8.42 7.17 2.46
N GLU A 76 -8.54 7.55 1.19
CA GLU A 76 -7.42 8.17 0.50
C GLU A 76 -7.12 9.55 1.07
N ALA A 77 -8.15 10.31 1.41
CA ALA A 77 -7.96 11.63 2.01
C ALA A 77 -7.23 11.52 3.36
N ALA A 78 -7.45 10.43 4.09
CA ALA A 78 -6.76 10.18 5.36
C ALA A 78 -5.37 9.58 5.17
N GLY A 79 -4.98 9.25 3.94
CA GLY A 79 -3.66 8.71 3.64
C GLY A 79 -3.56 7.20 3.67
N PHE A 80 -4.67 6.48 3.73
CA PHE A 80 -4.63 5.02 3.78
C PHE A 80 -4.43 4.42 2.39
N VAL A 81 -3.64 3.36 2.33
CA VAL A 81 -3.29 2.66 1.10
C VAL A 81 -3.49 1.17 1.31
N LEU A 82 -4.19 0.53 0.38
CA LEU A 82 -4.28 -0.93 0.34
C LEU A 82 -3.17 -1.45 -0.55
N LEU A 83 -2.09 -1.92 0.08
CA LEU A 83 -0.81 -2.15 -0.58
C LEU A 83 -0.87 -3.24 -1.65
N CYS A 84 -1.80 -4.19 -1.52
CA CYS A 84 -1.90 -5.28 -2.48
C CYS A 84 -2.35 -4.82 -3.87
N ARG A 85 -2.94 -3.64 -3.98
CA ARG A 85 -3.45 -3.10 -5.24
C ARG A 85 -3.01 -1.66 -5.49
N ALA A 86 -1.97 -1.20 -4.81
CA ALA A 86 -1.46 0.13 -5.00
C ALA A 86 -0.31 0.14 -6.00
N ARG A 87 -0.39 1.03 -6.98
CA ARG A 87 0.71 1.32 -7.90
C ARG A 87 1.26 2.69 -7.57
N LEU A 88 2.54 2.88 -7.83
CA LEU A 88 3.19 4.13 -7.45
C LEU A 88 3.13 5.17 -8.56
N ARG A 89 3.00 6.42 -8.17
CA ARG A 89 3.12 7.57 -9.05
C ARG A 89 4.36 8.40 -8.75
N SER A 90 5.02 8.12 -7.65
CA SER A 90 6.23 8.82 -7.24
C SER A 90 6.98 7.94 -6.25
N ASN A 91 8.15 8.39 -5.80
CA ASN A 91 8.79 7.80 -4.64
C ASN A 91 7.84 7.95 -3.46
N VAL A 92 7.81 6.96 -2.58
CA VAL A 92 6.86 6.96 -1.47
C VAL A 92 7.54 6.56 -0.16
N HIS A 93 6.96 7.04 0.92
CA HIS A 93 7.30 6.65 2.28
C HIS A 93 5.99 6.21 2.93
N ILE A 94 5.93 4.95 3.34
CA ILE A 94 4.68 4.34 3.81
C ILE A 94 4.94 3.62 5.13
N ARG A 95 4.02 3.79 6.08
CA ARG A 95 4.01 2.99 7.30
C ARG A 95 3.09 1.80 7.07
N THR A 96 3.62 0.59 7.28
CA THR A 96 2.86 -0.64 7.04
C THR A 96 2.09 -1.05 8.29
N HIS A 97 1.33 -2.13 8.17
CA HIS A 97 0.62 -2.74 9.30
C HIS A 97 -0.36 -1.77 9.96
N GLN A 98 -1.19 -1.12 9.14
CA GLN A 98 -2.14 -0.12 9.61
C GLN A 98 -3.59 -0.60 9.56
N SER A 99 -3.81 -1.91 9.57
CA SER A 99 -5.16 -2.45 9.47
C SER A 99 -6.05 -1.97 10.62
N GLY A 100 -5.50 -1.92 11.83
CA GLY A 100 -6.27 -1.45 12.98
C GLY A 100 -6.66 0.01 12.85
N GLU A 101 -5.74 0.85 12.44
CA GLU A 101 -6.00 2.27 12.25
C GLU A 101 -7.01 2.51 11.13
N MET A 102 -6.88 1.78 10.04
CA MET A 102 -7.80 1.92 8.93
C MET A 102 -9.19 1.43 9.29
N ARG A 103 -9.26 0.35 10.05
CA ARG A 103 -10.54 -0.16 10.55
C ARG A 103 -11.23 0.87 11.43
N ALA A 104 -10.50 1.46 12.37
CA ALA A 104 -11.05 2.49 13.24
C ALA A 104 -11.54 3.70 12.44
N HIS A 105 -10.76 4.09 11.41
CA HIS A 105 -11.14 5.19 10.53
C HIS A 105 -12.45 4.89 9.82
N ARG A 106 -12.59 3.68 9.26
CA ARG A 106 -13.81 3.32 8.55
C ARG A 106 -15.02 3.28 9.47
N LEU A 107 -14.86 2.72 10.67
CA LEU A 107 -15.95 2.68 11.63
C LEU A 107 -16.38 4.09 12.02
N ALA A 108 -15.43 5.01 12.19
CA ALA A 108 -15.73 6.38 12.54
C ALA A 108 -16.47 7.11 11.42
N HIS A 109 -16.30 6.70 10.18
CA HIS A 109 -16.94 7.34 9.02
C HIS A 109 -18.15 6.55 8.51
N GLY A 110 -18.58 5.52 9.22
CA GLY A 110 -19.73 4.72 8.80
C GLY A 110 -19.47 3.90 7.53
N LEU A 111 -18.24 3.56 7.27
CA LEU A 111 -17.84 2.79 6.09
C LEU A 111 -17.66 1.32 6.45
N PRO A 112 -17.75 0.40 5.46
CA PRO A 112 -17.50 -1.01 5.73
C PRO A 112 -16.10 -1.24 6.28
N ALA A 113 -16.01 -2.05 7.33
CA ALA A 113 -14.74 -2.34 7.99
C ALA A 113 -14.60 -3.85 8.17
N PRO A 114 -14.27 -4.59 7.10
CA PRO A 114 -14.15 -6.04 7.18
C PRO A 114 -12.97 -6.45 8.06
N TYR A 115 -13.08 -7.62 8.68
CA TYR A 115 -12.01 -8.14 9.53
C TYR A 115 -10.86 -8.75 8.75
N ALA A 116 -11.13 -9.26 7.57
CA ALA A 116 -10.08 -9.89 6.79
C ALA A 116 -9.16 -8.88 6.16
#